data_2ca270cac88a417fe71146010d84be2c
#
_entry.id   2ca270cac88a417fe71146010d84be2c
#
_cell.length_a   1.000
_cell.length_b   1.000
_cell.length_c   1.000
_cell.angle_alpha   90.00
_cell.angle_beta   90.00
_cell.angle_gamma   90.00
#
_symmetry.space_group_name_H-M   'P 1'
#
loop_
_entity.id
_entity.type
_entity.pdbx_description
1 polymer ?
#
loop_
_entity_poly.entity_id
_entity_poly.type
_entity_poly.pdbx_seq_one_letter_code
_entity_poly.pdbx_strand_id
1 'polypeptide(L)'
;DYFFARVWAAPASVLLLSLQGWLIGMQDARTPMFIAILSNVVNVVFSLWFALALGWGIAGVAWGTVVAQYTGLLVALVFLWGKYRGYLRLIDLRASLSLAPLVHFLTVNRDIFLRTLCVVTAYTFFTAASARFGDTILTTNAVLMQLFTLFSYLSDGFAYAGEALSGRFVGERNAEALRRFMGRLMGWALVIALVFVGAYALCWRQILALFSPSSAIIATAGRYIVWIIAVPLVGAVPFMIDGIMIGATRTRILRNTVFYALAAYLAVFYALTPWIGNDALWIAFLTFLFARGFFLYVCSGRLNVERIIGGSKN
;
A
#
# COMPACT_ATOMS: atom_id res chain seq x y z
N ASP A 1 27.51 0.34 8.41
CA ASP A 1 27.51 -1.13 8.36
C ASP A 1 26.12 -1.68 8.00
N TYR A 2 25.01 -1.24 8.65
CA TYR A 2 23.66 -1.70 8.36
C TYR A 2 23.26 -1.52 6.88
N PHE A 3 23.47 -0.32 6.32
CA PHE A 3 23.13 0.00 4.93
C PHE A 3 23.87 -0.91 3.93
N PHE A 4 25.20 -1.10 4.14
CA PHE A 4 26.01 -1.93 3.25
C PHE A 4 25.61 -3.41 3.28
N ALA A 5 25.25 -3.93 4.46
CA ALA A 5 24.71 -5.28 4.57
C ALA A 5 23.33 -5.38 3.88
N ARG A 6 22.45 -4.38 4.08
CA ARG A 6 21.09 -4.37 3.55
C ARG A 6 21.01 -4.28 2.03
N VAL A 7 21.94 -3.60 1.37
CA VAL A 7 21.97 -3.44 -0.10
C VAL A 7 22.00 -4.80 -0.80
N TRP A 8 22.64 -5.81 -0.23
CA TRP A 8 22.68 -7.16 -0.80
C TRP A 8 21.31 -7.84 -0.85
N ALA A 9 20.32 -7.40 -0.07
CA ALA A 9 18.96 -7.88 -0.18
C ALA A 9 18.22 -7.32 -1.41
N ALA A 10 18.66 -6.21 -1.99
CA ALA A 10 17.92 -5.50 -3.03
C ALA A 10 17.63 -6.35 -4.29
N PRO A 11 18.58 -7.11 -4.87
CA PRO A 11 18.29 -7.97 -6.02
C PRO A 11 17.23 -9.01 -5.72
N ALA A 12 17.33 -9.69 -4.57
CA ALA A 12 16.36 -10.69 -4.15
C ALA A 12 14.99 -10.07 -3.89
N SER A 13 14.92 -8.90 -3.24
CA SER A 13 13.67 -8.19 -2.96
C SER A 13 12.94 -7.78 -4.24
N VAL A 14 13.65 -7.22 -5.22
CA VAL A 14 13.05 -6.80 -6.50
C VAL A 14 12.50 -7.99 -7.29
N LEU A 15 13.27 -9.07 -7.37
CA LEU A 15 12.82 -10.30 -8.04
C LEU A 15 11.62 -10.92 -7.32
N LEU A 16 11.66 -10.96 -5.99
CA LEU A 16 10.59 -11.52 -5.18
C LEU A 16 9.29 -10.72 -5.33
N LEU A 17 9.35 -9.38 -5.30
CA LEU A 17 8.20 -8.51 -5.55
C LEU A 17 7.61 -8.74 -6.96
N SER A 18 8.45 -8.89 -7.97
CA SER A 18 8.01 -9.16 -9.34
C SER A 18 7.30 -10.52 -9.45
N LEU A 19 7.85 -11.56 -8.81
CA LEU A 19 7.23 -12.89 -8.78
C LEU A 19 5.92 -12.90 -7.99
N GLN A 20 5.87 -12.20 -6.86
CA GLN A 20 4.63 -12.07 -6.08
C GLN A 20 3.52 -11.38 -6.86
N GLY A 21 3.83 -10.27 -7.56
CA GLY A 21 2.88 -9.59 -8.43
C GLY A 21 2.38 -10.50 -9.56
N TRP A 22 3.27 -11.28 -10.18
CA TRP A 22 2.89 -12.25 -11.20
C TRP A 22 1.97 -13.36 -10.64
N LEU A 23 2.30 -13.93 -9.47
CA LEU A 23 1.48 -14.95 -8.80
C LEU A 23 0.08 -14.43 -8.44
N ILE A 24 -0.01 -13.19 -7.95
CA ILE A 24 -1.30 -12.52 -7.67
C ILE A 24 -2.11 -12.37 -8.96
N GLY A 25 -1.46 -11.95 -10.05
CA GLY A 25 -2.08 -11.85 -11.38
C GLY A 25 -2.57 -13.22 -11.90
N MET A 26 -1.88 -14.32 -11.57
CA MET A 26 -2.29 -15.69 -11.85
C MET A 26 -3.38 -16.20 -10.88
N GLN A 27 -3.93 -15.34 -10.02
CA GLN A 27 -4.96 -15.66 -9.01
C GLN A 27 -4.49 -16.65 -7.94
N ASP A 28 -3.18 -16.77 -7.75
CA ASP A 28 -2.56 -17.57 -6.70
C ASP A 28 -2.15 -16.68 -5.53
N ALA A 29 -3.08 -16.41 -4.62
CA ALA A 29 -2.80 -15.64 -3.41
C ALA A 29 -2.14 -16.49 -2.30
N ARG A 30 -2.27 -17.83 -2.37
CA ARG A 30 -1.75 -18.73 -1.32
C ARG A 30 -0.23 -18.81 -1.34
N THR A 31 0.37 -18.90 -2.52
CA THR A 31 1.82 -19.00 -2.68
C THR A 31 2.55 -17.74 -2.19
N PRO A 32 2.18 -16.50 -2.61
CA PRO A 32 2.77 -15.28 -2.03
C PRO A 32 2.57 -15.16 -0.52
N MET A 33 1.40 -15.54 0.01
CA MET A 33 1.15 -15.53 1.45
C MET A 33 2.11 -16.47 2.19
N PHE A 34 2.26 -17.71 1.72
CA PHE A 34 3.19 -18.68 2.31
C PHE A 34 4.64 -18.17 2.27
N ILE A 35 5.07 -17.62 1.12
CA ILE A 35 6.42 -17.06 0.96
C ILE A 35 6.62 -15.88 1.93
N ALA A 36 5.64 -15.01 2.09
CA ALA A 36 5.73 -13.85 3.00
C ALA A 36 5.84 -14.31 4.45
N ILE A 37 5.02 -15.27 4.89
CA ILE A 37 5.08 -15.82 6.25
C ILE A 37 6.44 -16.47 6.50
N LEU A 38 6.90 -17.32 5.58
CA LEU A 38 8.19 -18.01 5.71
C LEU A 38 9.36 -17.01 5.75
N SER A 39 9.37 -16.01 4.86
CA SER A 39 10.41 -14.97 4.85
C SER A 39 10.43 -14.18 6.15
N ASN A 40 9.27 -13.85 6.72
CA ASN A 40 9.21 -13.14 8.00
C ASN A 40 9.69 -14.02 9.17
N VAL A 41 9.32 -15.30 9.21
CA VAL A 41 9.82 -16.23 10.23
C VAL A 41 11.34 -16.37 10.14
N VAL A 42 11.86 -16.61 8.94
CA VAL A 42 13.31 -16.68 8.69
C VAL A 42 13.99 -15.38 9.09
N ASN A 43 13.40 -14.23 8.75
CA ASN A 43 13.92 -12.93 9.14
C ASN A 43 14.05 -12.80 10.66
N VAL A 44 13.01 -13.10 11.41
CA VAL A 44 13.03 -13.02 12.88
C VAL A 44 14.08 -13.95 13.46
N VAL A 45 14.11 -15.22 13.03
CA VAL A 45 15.04 -16.22 13.56
C VAL A 45 16.50 -15.82 13.29
N PHE A 46 16.84 -15.51 12.04
CA PHE A 46 18.22 -15.17 11.69
C PHE A 46 18.65 -13.80 12.20
N SER A 47 17.74 -12.82 12.25
CA SER A 47 18.05 -11.52 12.85
C SER A 47 18.38 -11.64 14.34
N LEU A 48 17.60 -12.41 15.10
CA LEU A 48 17.87 -12.66 16.51
C LEU A 48 19.17 -13.46 16.69
N TRP A 49 19.38 -14.50 15.89
CA TRP A 49 20.58 -15.32 15.96
C TRP A 49 21.85 -14.52 15.66
N PHE A 50 21.88 -13.78 14.55
CA PHE A 50 23.05 -12.98 14.19
C PHE A 50 23.27 -11.79 15.14
N ALA A 51 22.20 -11.12 15.58
CA ALA A 51 22.34 -9.97 16.45
C ALA A 51 22.74 -10.36 17.89
N LEU A 52 22.14 -11.41 18.45
CA LEU A 52 22.31 -11.79 19.86
C LEU A 52 23.34 -12.90 20.05
N ALA A 53 23.23 -14.02 19.30
CA ALA A 53 24.11 -15.17 19.51
C ALA A 53 25.51 -14.95 18.92
N LEU A 54 25.61 -14.31 17.74
CA LEU A 54 26.91 -13.97 17.13
C LEU A 54 27.44 -12.59 17.52
N GLY A 55 26.65 -11.79 18.23
CA GLY A 55 27.07 -10.48 18.70
C GLY A 55 27.24 -9.40 17.61
N TRP A 56 26.68 -9.63 16.40
CA TRP A 56 26.84 -8.68 15.29
C TRP A 56 25.95 -7.42 15.43
N GLY A 57 25.12 -7.33 16.47
CA GLY A 57 24.27 -6.19 16.74
C GLY A 57 23.39 -5.80 15.54
N ILE A 58 23.39 -4.51 15.17
CA ILE A 58 22.55 -3.97 14.08
C ILE A 58 22.92 -4.57 12.71
N ALA A 59 24.19 -4.86 12.45
CA ALA A 59 24.61 -5.53 11.22
C ALA A 59 24.01 -6.94 11.10
N GLY A 60 23.91 -7.66 12.23
CA GLY A 60 23.26 -8.97 12.29
C GLY A 60 21.79 -8.95 11.86
N VAL A 61 21.04 -7.92 12.28
CA VAL A 61 19.63 -7.71 11.84
C VAL A 61 19.57 -7.50 10.32
N ALA A 62 20.50 -6.75 9.76
CA ALA A 62 20.56 -6.52 8.31
C ALA A 62 20.84 -7.82 7.54
N TRP A 63 21.81 -8.61 7.97
CA TRP A 63 22.12 -9.91 7.36
C TRP A 63 20.99 -10.93 7.53
N GLY A 64 20.29 -10.95 8.67
CA GLY A 64 19.08 -11.75 8.85
C GLY A 64 18.02 -11.45 7.80
N THR A 65 17.87 -10.17 7.45
CA THR A 65 16.95 -9.78 6.37
C THR A 65 17.45 -10.22 4.99
N VAL A 66 18.75 -10.17 4.71
CA VAL A 66 19.32 -10.68 3.45
C VAL A 66 18.97 -12.15 3.29
N VAL A 67 19.27 -12.97 4.31
CA VAL A 67 18.95 -14.41 4.30
C VAL A 67 17.47 -14.65 4.06
N ALA A 68 16.60 -13.90 4.72
CA ALA A 68 15.14 -14.03 4.56
C ALA A 68 14.67 -13.73 3.12
N GLN A 69 15.20 -12.67 2.49
CA GLN A 69 14.83 -12.30 1.12
C GLN A 69 15.29 -13.35 0.10
N TYR A 70 16.51 -13.86 0.23
CA TYR A 70 17.01 -14.93 -0.64
C TYR A 70 16.27 -16.27 -0.39
N THR A 71 15.93 -16.59 0.84
CA THR A 71 15.09 -17.77 1.16
C THR A 71 13.72 -17.64 0.50
N GLY A 72 13.07 -16.49 0.65
CA GLY A 72 11.79 -16.20 -0.01
C GLY A 72 11.88 -16.33 -1.54
N LEU A 73 12.94 -15.79 -2.14
CA LEU A 73 13.18 -15.88 -3.57
C LEU A 73 13.38 -17.33 -4.03
N LEU A 74 14.20 -18.12 -3.32
CA LEU A 74 14.42 -19.53 -3.63
C LEU A 74 13.12 -20.31 -3.58
N VAL A 75 12.32 -20.13 -2.54
CA VAL A 75 11.01 -20.78 -2.41
C VAL A 75 10.06 -20.33 -3.52
N ALA A 76 10.03 -19.06 -3.87
CA ALA A 76 9.23 -18.55 -4.99
C ALA A 76 9.62 -19.21 -6.32
N LEU A 77 10.92 -19.37 -6.59
CA LEU A 77 11.43 -20.04 -7.79
C LEU A 77 11.10 -21.53 -7.80
N VAL A 78 11.16 -22.21 -6.66
CA VAL A 78 10.75 -23.63 -6.54
C VAL A 78 9.27 -23.79 -6.87
N PHE A 79 8.39 -22.93 -6.31
CA PHE A 79 6.96 -22.95 -6.64
C PHE A 79 6.71 -22.63 -8.11
N LEU A 80 7.41 -21.65 -8.65
CA LEU A 80 7.33 -21.28 -10.06
C LEU A 80 7.68 -22.47 -10.97
N TRP A 81 8.79 -23.14 -10.67
CA TRP A 81 9.24 -24.29 -11.44
C TRP A 81 8.31 -25.51 -11.28
N GLY A 82 7.86 -25.80 -10.05
CA GLY A 82 6.98 -26.93 -9.78
C GLY A 82 5.59 -26.79 -10.38
N LYS A 83 4.96 -25.62 -10.17
CA LYS A 83 3.54 -25.41 -10.51
C LYS A 83 3.35 -24.79 -11.91
N TYR A 84 4.29 -23.95 -12.39
CA TYR A 84 4.10 -23.09 -13.55
C TYR A 84 5.12 -23.35 -14.68
N ARG A 85 5.91 -24.44 -14.61
CA ARG A 85 6.91 -24.74 -15.65
C ARG A 85 6.34 -24.80 -17.08
N GLY A 86 5.07 -25.18 -17.22
CA GLY A 86 4.38 -25.20 -18.50
C GLY A 86 4.27 -23.82 -19.13
N TYR A 87 3.99 -22.81 -18.33
CA TYR A 87 3.92 -21.41 -18.76
C TYR A 87 5.31 -20.84 -19.10
N LEU A 88 6.35 -21.27 -18.35
CA LEU A 88 7.73 -20.84 -18.63
C LEU A 88 8.21 -21.25 -20.04
N ARG A 89 7.72 -22.39 -20.54
CA ARG A 89 8.05 -22.85 -21.90
C ARG A 89 7.38 -22.03 -23.00
N LEU A 90 6.33 -21.27 -22.67
CA LEU A 90 5.61 -20.41 -23.59
C LEU A 90 6.21 -18.99 -23.67
N ILE A 91 7.23 -18.69 -22.87
CA ILE A 91 7.87 -17.38 -22.85
C ILE A 91 8.71 -17.23 -24.13
N ASP A 92 8.25 -16.36 -25.01
CA ASP A 92 9.06 -15.85 -26.12
C ASP A 92 9.77 -14.56 -25.69
N LEU A 93 11.03 -14.70 -25.30
CA LEU A 93 11.86 -13.57 -24.86
C LEU A 93 12.01 -12.50 -25.95
N ARG A 94 12.08 -12.92 -27.22
CA ARG A 94 12.24 -12.00 -28.36
C ARG A 94 10.98 -11.17 -28.57
N ALA A 95 9.82 -11.80 -28.50
CA ALA A 95 8.53 -11.10 -28.59
C ALA A 95 8.30 -10.19 -27.37
N SER A 96 8.65 -10.66 -26.15
CA SER A 96 8.48 -9.90 -24.91
C SER A 96 9.38 -8.67 -24.83
N LEU A 97 10.58 -8.73 -25.40
CA LEU A 97 11.54 -7.62 -25.45
C LEU A 97 11.38 -6.73 -26.68
N SER A 98 10.34 -6.94 -27.50
CA SER A 98 10.05 -6.06 -28.64
C SER A 98 9.60 -4.66 -28.14
N LEU A 99 9.82 -3.64 -28.96
CA LEU A 99 9.69 -2.23 -28.57
C LEU A 99 8.28 -1.88 -28.05
N ALA A 100 7.23 -2.37 -28.69
CA ALA A 100 5.86 -1.98 -28.36
C ALA A 100 5.39 -2.49 -26.98
N PRO A 101 5.54 -3.79 -26.61
CA PRO A 101 5.27 -4.26 -25.25
C PRO A 101 6.13 -3.57 -24.20
N LEU A 102 7.40 -3.32 -24.49
CA LEU A 102 8.33 -2.68 -23.57
C LEU A 102 7.92 -1.23 -23.27
N VAL A 103 7.56 -0.45 -24.28
CA VAL A 103 7.08 0.94 -24.13
C VAL A 103 5.77 0.95 -23.34
N HIS A 104 4.85 0.03 -23.61
CA HIS A 104 3.60 -0.07 -22.84
C HIS A 104 3.89 -0.38 -21.37
N PHE A 105 4.73 -1.38 -21.08
CA PHE A 105 5.16 -1.72 -19.72
C PHE A 105 5.80 -0.54 -18.99
N LEU A 106 6.74 0.16 -19.63
CA LEU A 106 7.41 1.32 -19.05
C LEU A 106 6.43 2.47 -18.78
N THR A 107 5.44 2.66 -19.66
CA THR A 107 4.43 3.71 -19.49
C THR A 107 3.55 3.44 -18.27
N VAL A 108 3.07 2.20 -18.09
CA VAL A 108 2.29 1.78 -16.93
C VAL A 108 3.11 1.95 -15.65
N ASN A 109 4.35 1.45 -15.65
CA ASN A 109 5.23 1.55 -14.48
C ASN A 109 5.59 3.00 -14.14
N ARG A 110 5.81 3.87 -15.13
CA ARG A 110 6.02 5.31 -14.91
C ARG A 110 4.85 5.94 -14.18
N ASP A 111 3.62 5.62 -14.60
CA ASP A 111 2.42 6.18 -13.99
C ASP A 111 2.26 5.71 -12.53
N ILE A 112 2.55 4.42 -12.26
CA ILE A 112 2.56 3.85 -10.90
C ILE A 112 3.69 4.49 -10.07
N PHE A 113 4.88 4.68 -10.63
CA PHE A 113 6.00 5.32 -9.96
C PHE A 113 5.66 6.77 -9.54
N LEU A 114 5.14 7.58 -10.47
CA LEU A 114 4.75 8.96 -10.19
C LEU A 114 3.63 9.04 -9.13
N ARG A 115 2.65 8.14 -9.19
CA ARG A 115 1.63 8.00 -8.15
C ARG A 115 2.26 7.71 -6.78
N THR A 116 3.16 6.73 -6.72
CA THR A 116 3.83 6.34 -5.47
C THR A 116 4.67 7.49 -4.92
N LEU A 117 5.37 8.23 -5.77
CA LEU A 117 6.13 9.41 -5.38
C LEU A 117 5.22 10.46 -4.73
N CYS A 118 4.05 10.74 -5.28
CA CYS A 118 3.08 11.66 -4.67
C CYS A 118 2.59 11.17 -3.30
N VAL A 119 2.31 9.86 -3.16
CA VAL A 119 1.88 9.27 -1.88
C VAL A 119 3.00 9.36 -0.84
N VAL A 120 4.22 9.00 -1.19
CA VAL A 120 5.40 9.13 -0.31
C VAL A 120 5.63 10.59 0.09
N THR A 121 5.49 11.51 -0.86
CA THR A 121 5.58 12.96 -0.58
C THR A 121 4.54 13.39 0.44
N ALA A 122 3.28 12.92 0.33
CA ALA A 122 2.24 13.26 1.30
C ALA A 122 2.58 12.78 2.73
N TYR A 123 3.10 11.55 2.87
CA TYR A 123 3.48 11.01 4.19
C TYR A 123 4.74 11.66 4.75
N THR A 124 5.74 11.91 3.90
CA THR A 124 6.97 12.62 4.31
C THR A 124 6.63 14.05 4.73
N PHE A 125 5.77 14.71 3.97
CA PHE A 125 5.29 16.07 4.32
C PHE A 125 4.53 16.06 5.64
N PHE A 126 3.67 15.07 5.91
CA PHE A 126 2.97 14.93 7.20
C PHE A 126 3.96 14.90 8.36
N THR A 127 5.00 14.08 8.26
CA THR A 127 6.04 13.95 9.29
C THR A 127 6.84 15.25 9.44
N ALA A 128 7.28 15.85 8.33
CA ALA A 128 8.06 17.09 8.32
C ALA A 128 7.24 18.27 8.86
N ALA A 129 5.96 18.37 8.50
CA ALA A 129 5.07 19.40 9.02
C ALA A 129 4.77 19.20 10.52
N SER A 130 4.64 17.93 10.99
CA SER A 130 4.46 17.62 12.41
C SER A 130 5.61 18.16 13.27
N ALA A 131 6.84 18.13 12.77
CA ALA A 131 8.02 18.62 13.49
C ALA A 131 7.95 20.13 13.79
N ARG A 132 7.19 20.90 13.02
CA ARG A 132 7.01 22.35 13.25
C ARG A 132 6.18 22.67 14.50
N PHE A 133 5.42 21.69 15.01
CA PHE A 133 4.57 21.84 16.18
C PHE A 133 5.23 21.33 17.48
N GLY A 134 6.51 20.96 17.41
CA GLY A 134 7.33 20.51 18.53
C GLY A 134 7.37 18.98 18.69
N ASP A 135 8.35 18.51 19.46
CA ASP A 135 8.70 17.08 19.58
C ASP A 135 7.57 16.22 20.14
N THR A 136 6.80 16.75 21.09
CA THR A 136 5.66 16.03 21.67
C THR A 136 4.58 15.78 20.63
N ILE A 137 4.26 16.78 19.80
CA ILE A 137 3.27 16.65 18.72
C ILE A 137 3.80 15.74 17.62
N LEU A 138 5.06 15.87 17.23
CA LEU A 138 5.70 15.00 16.26
C LEU A 138 5.60 13.52 16.69
N THR A 139 5.99 13.23 17.94
CA THR A 139 5.92 11.86 18.48
C THR A 139 4.47 11.37 18.56
N THR A 140 3.55 12.21 19.02
CA THR A 140 2.12 11.87 19.07
C THR A 140 1.56 11.56 17.69
N ASN A 141 1.83 12.40 16.68
CA ASN A 141 1.40 12.17 15.30
C ASN A 141 2.02 10.90 14.72
N ALA A 142 3.31 10.62 15.01
CA ALA A 142 3.97 9.39 14.57
C ALA A 142 3.30 8.14 15.14
N VAL A 143 2.93 8.16 16.43
CA VAL A 143 2.22 7.04 17.07
C VAL A 143 0.80 6.89 16.52
N LEU A 144 0.08 7.99 16.30
CA LEU A 144 -1.25 7.96 15.66
C LEU A 144 -1.18 7.44 14.22
N MET A 145 -0.12 7.74 13.47
CA MET A 145 0.10 7.21 12.12
C MET A 145 0.31 5.68 12.11
N GLN A 146 0.70 5.05 13.22
CA GLN A 146 0.71 3.58 13.30
C GLN A 146 -0.71 2.99 13.22
N LEU A 147 -1.71 3.67 13.78
CA LEU A 147 -3.11 3.26 13.64
C LEU A 147 -3.57 3.35 12.16
N PHE A 148 -3.19 4.44 11.48
CA PHE A 148 -3.42 4.54 10.05
C PHE A 148 -2.74 3.39 9.28
N THR A 149 -1.49 3.08 9.60
CA THR A 149 -0.72 2.01 8.96
C THR A 149 -1.38 0.64 9.17
N LEU A 150 -1.89 0.37 10.37
CA LEU A 150 -2.63 -0.85 10.67
C LEU A 150 -3.89 -1.00 9.80
N PHE A 151 -4.67 0.08 9.68
CA PHE A 151 -5.83 0.14 8.79
C PHE A 151 -5.42 -0.05 7.31
N SER A 152 -4.34 0.62 6.88
CA SER A 152 -3.83 0.54 5.51
C SER A 152 -3.45 -0.89 5.13
N TYR A 153 -2.72 -1.62 5.96
CA TYR A 153 -2.29 -2.99 5.68
C TYR A 153 -3.47 -3.94 5.47
N LEU A 154 -4.54 -3.81 6.28
CA LEU A 154 -5.73 -4.63 6.05
C LEU A 154 -6.44 -4.23 4.74
N SER A 155 -6.57 -2.93 4.50
CA SER A 155 -7.18 -2.40 3.28
C SER A 155 -6.42 -2.80 2.02
N ASP A 156 -5.08 -2.82 2.07
CA ASP A 156 -4.21 -3.26 0.97
C ASP A 156 -4.44 -4.74 0.63
N GLY A 157 -4.71 -5.61 1.61
CA GLY A 157 -5.08 -6.99 1.36
C GLY A 157 -6.32 -7.13 0.47
N PHE A 158 -7.35 -6.31 0.70
CA PHE A 158 -8.54 -6.26 -0.15
C PHE A 158 -8.28 -5.56 -1.48
N ALA A 159 -7.41 -4.55 -1.52
CA ALA A 159 -6.99 -3.89 -2.75
C ALA A 159 -6.25 -4.86 -3.69
N TYR A 160 -5.38 -5.74 -3.17
CA TYR A 160 -4.74 -6.82 -3.96
C TYR A 160 -5.75 -7.81 -4.53
N ALA A 161 -6.79 -8.18 -3.76
CA ALA A 161 -7.90 -8.99 -4.29
C ALA A 161 -8.67 -8.22 -5.38
N GLY A 162 -8.85 -6.90 -5.18
CA GLY A 162 -9.39 -5.97 -6.15
C GLY A 162 -8.60 -5.97 -7.46
N GLU A 163 -7.28 -5.88 -7.37
CA GLU A 163 -6.36 -5.90 -8.51
C GLU A 163 -6.44 -7.22 -9.29
N ALA A 164 -6.31 -8.34 -8.60
CA ALA A 164 -6.31 -9.66 -9.24
C ALA A 164 -7.63 -9.97 -9.97
N LEU A 165 -8.78 -9.75 -9.29
CA LEU A 165 -10.10 -10.09 -9.85
C LEU A 165 -10.55 -9.09 -10.90
N SER A 166 -10.29 -7.80 -10.74
CA SER A 166 -10.63 -6.81 -11.76
C SER A 166 -9.81 -7.03 -13.04
N GLY A 167 -8.51 -7.33 -12.91
CA GLY A 167 -7.66 -7.68 -14.05
C GLY A 167 -8.21 -8.87 -14.83
N ARG A 168 -8.66 -9.91 -14.13
CA ARG A 168 -9.32 -11.06 -14.74
C ARG A 168 -10.59 -10.69 -15.49
N PHE A 169 -11.55 -10.01 -14.83
CA PHE A 169 -12.83 -9.67 -15.46
C PHE A 169 -12.68 -8.69 -16.63
N VAL A 170 -11.70 -7.79 -16.57
CA VAL A 170 -11.35 -6.91 -17.69
C VAL A 170 -10.78 -7.72 -18.85
N GLY A 171 -9.88 -8.67 -18.59
CA GLY A 171 -9.34 -9.60 -19.59
C GLY A 171 -10.41 -10.46 -20.25
N GLU A 172 -11.35 -10.97 -19.48
CA GLU A 172 -12.52 -11.74 -19.94
C GLU A 172 -13.60 -10.85 -20.62
N ARG A 173 -13.45 -9.52 -20.60
CA ARG A 173 -14.46 -8.52 -21.04
C ARG A 173 -15.84 -8.73 -20.41
N ASN A 174 -15.88 -9.20 -19.18
CA ASN A 174 -17.11 -9.53 -18.47
C ASN A 174 -17.54 -8.36 -17.57
N ALA A 175 -18.32 -7.44 -18.14
CA ALA A 175 -18.81 -6.24 -17.47
C ALA A 175 -19.71 -6.55 -16.27
N GLU A 176 -20.55 -7.58 -16.38
CA GLU A 176 -21.49 -7.95 -15.33
C GLU A 176 -20.77 -8.51 -14.10
N ALA A 177 -19.79 -9.40 -14.32
CA ALA A 177 -18.97 -9.94 -13.24
C ALA A 177 -18.16 -8.83 -12.54
N LEU A 178 -17.57 -7.91 -13.30
CA LEU A 178 -16.84 -6.77 -12.75
C LEU A 178 -17.77 -5.88 -11.90
N ARG A 179 -18.97 -5.56 -12.39
CA ARG A 179 -19.95 -4.74 -11.65
C ARG A 179 -20.36 -5.39 -10.34
N ARG A 180 -20.70 -6.69 -10.36
CA ARG A 180 -21.06 -7.45 -9.15
C ARG A 180 -19.89 -7.52 -8.16
N PHE A 181 -18.70 -7.73 -8.66
CA PHE A 181 -17.47 -7.75 -7.84
C PHE A 181 -17.20 -6.39 -7.18
N MET A 182 -17.27 -5.30 -7.94
CA MET A 182 -17.10 -3.94 -7.41
C MET A 182 -18.09 -3.63 -6.30
N GLY A 183 -19.38 -3.99 -6.47
CA GLY A 183 -20.38 -3.82 -5.43
C GLY A 183 -20.06 -4.59 -4.14
N ARG A 184 -19.59 -5.84 -4.26
CA ARG A 184 -19.17 -6.64 -3.10
C ARG A 184 -17.93 -6.06 -2.42
N LEU A 185 -16.98 -5.61 -3.20
CA LEU A 185 -15.74 -5.01 -2.66
C LEU A 185 -16.03 -3.71 -1.92
N MET A 186 -16.94 -2.88 -2.42
CA MET A 186 -17.40 -1.67 -1.72
C MET A 186 -18.16 -2.01 -0.43
N GLY A 187 -18.96 -3.09 -0.42
CA GLY A 187 -19.57 -3.61 0.81
C GLY A 187 -18.52 -3.98 1.86
N TRP A 188 -17.47 -4.69 1.46
CA TRP A 188 -16.34 -5.00 2.35
C TRP A 188 -15.58 -3.75 2.81
N ALA A 189 -15.42 -2.74 1.94
CA ALA A 189 -14.83 -1.46 2.34
C ALA A 189 -15.59 -0.82 3.52
N LEU A 190 -16.93 -0.84 3.44
CA LEU A 190 -17.77 -0.32 4.51
C LEU A 190 -17.64 -1.14 5.80
N VAL A 191 -17.65 -2.48 5.71
CA VAL A 191 -17.48 -3.37 6.87
C VAL A 191 -16.14 -3.10 7.55
N ILE A 192 -15.03 -3.04 6.78
CA ILE A 192 -13.70 -2.73 7.32
C ILE A 192 -13.70 -1.36 7.98
N ALA A 193 -14.25 -0.34 7.33
CA ALA A 193 -14.32 1.00 7.88
C ALA A 193 -15.04 1.00 9.24
N LEU A 194 -16.20 0.36 9.34
CA LEU A 194 -16.98 0.30 10.57
C LEU A 194 -16.28 -0.49 11.69
N VAL A 195 -15.63 -1.61 11.35
CA VAL A 195 -14.83 -2.40 12.32
C VAL A 195 -13.70 -1.56 12.89
N PHE A 196 -12.93 -0.85 12.02
CA PHE A 196 -11.84 0.00 12.51
C PHE A 196 -12.33 1.23 13.28
N VAL A 197 -13.41 1.87 12.84
CA VAL A 197 -14.03 2.96 13.60
C VAL A 197 -14.43 2.49 14.99
N GLY A 198 -15.10 1.33 15.10
CA GLY A 198 -15.47 0.74 16.40
C GLY A 198 -14.25 0.42 17.24
N ALA A 199 -13.24 -0.23 16.67
CA ALA A 199 -12.00 -0.58 17.37
C ALA A 199 -11.26 0.68 17.86
N TYR A 200 -11.13 1.70 17.02
CA TYR A 200 -10.46 2.95 17.39
C TYR A 200 -11.28 3.77 18.39
N ALA A 201 -12.60 3.81 18.27
CA ALA A 201 -13.43 4.52 19.23
C ALA A 201 -13.39 3.88 20.64
N LEU A 202 -13.35 2.55 20.72
CA LEU A 202 -13.44 1.81 21.97
C LEU A 202 -12.07 1.49 22.59
N CYS A 203 -11.07 1.15 21.75
CA CYS A 203 -9.82 0.53 22.19
C CYS A 203 -8.56 1.36 21.87
N TRP A 204 -8.67 2.63 21.45
CA TRP A 204 -7.52 3.42 21.00
C TRP A 204 -6.41 3.53 22.07
N ARG A 205 -6.76 3.68 23.35
CA ARG A 205 -5.76 3.77 24.44
C ARG A 205 -4.96 2.50 24.58
N GLN A 206 -5.63 1.34 24.53
CA GLN A 206 -4.99 0.03 24.63
C GLN A 206 -4.09 -0.22 23.41
N ILE A 207 -4.57 0.15 22.23
CA ILE A 207 -3.80 -0.01 21.00
C ILE A 207 -2.58 0.90 21.00
N LEU A 208 -2.72 2.18 21.40
CA LEU A 208 -1.59 3.11 21.48
C LEU A 208 -0.56 2.69 22.53
N ALA A 209 -0.99 2.08 23.65
CA ALA A 209 -0.08 1.57 24.68
C ALA A 209 0.86 0.47 24.17
N LEU A 210 0.50 -0.24 23.09
CA LEU A 210 1.39 -1.20 22.42
C LEU A 210 2.53 -0.50 21.65
N PHE A 211 2.30 0.74 21.21
CA PHE A 211 3.28 1.48 20.40
C PHE A 211 4.10 2.49 21.24
N SER A 212 3.56 2.96 22.35
CA SER A 212 4.24 3.93 23.21
C SER A 212 3.91 3.69 24.69
N PRO A 213 4.94 3.54 25.55
CA PRO A 213 4.75 3.41 26.99
C PRO A 213 4.48 4.77 27.69
N SER A 214 4.62 5.90 26.99
CA SER A 214 4.50 7.24 27.55
C SER A 214 3.04 7.65 27.75
N SER A 215 2.61 7.77 29.01
CA SER A 215 1.29 8.27 29.36
C SER A 215 1.02 9.70 28.86
N ALA A 216 2.06 10.55 28.79
CA ALA A 216 1.95 11.90 28.27
C ALA A 216 1.62 11.92 26.77
N ILE A 217 2.25 11.03 25.97
CA ILE A 217 1.96 10.89 24.54
C ILE A 217 0.55 10.37 24.33
N ILE A 218 0.11 9.36 25.12
CA ILE A 218 -1.25 8.81 25.02
C ILE A 218 -2.30 9.89 25.41
N ALA A 219 -2.03 10.69 26.43
CA ALA A 219 -2.91 11.78 26.82
C ALA A 219 -3.03 12.84 25.70
N THR A 220 -1.91 13.23 25.08
CA THR A 220 -1.89 14.17 23.97
C THR A 220 -2.60 13.59 22.73
N ALA A 221 -2.43 12.29 22.45
CA ALA A 221 -3.09 11.59 21.37
C ALA A 221 -4.62 11.62 21.49
N GLY A 222 -5.15 11.61 22.72
CA GLY A 222 -6.59 11.74 22.98
C GLY A 222 -7.21 13.00 22.38
N ARG A 223 -6.44 14.07 22.20
CA ARG A 223 -6.89 15.31 21.56
C ARG A 223 -7.11 15.14 20.04
N TYR A 224 -6.31 14.29 19.40
CA TYR A 224 -6.31 14.11 17.95
C TYR A 224 -6.96 12.81 17.48
N ILE A 225 -7.41 11.96 18.42
CA ILE A 225 -7.94 10.62 18.10
C ILE A 225 -9.16 10.66 17.18
N VAL A 226 -9.95 11.72 17.23
CA VAL A 226 -11.13 11.92 16.38
C VAL A 226 -10.76 11.87 14.90
N TRP A 227 -9.59 12.38 14.53
CA TRP A 227 -9.10 12.37 13.16
C TRP A 227 -8.75 10.95 12.69
N ILE A 228 -8.13 10.16 13.56
CA ILE A 228 -7.82 8.76 13.27
C ILE A 228 -9.08 7.89 13.16
N ILE A 229 -10.09 8.15 13.97
CA ILE A 229 -11.40 7.48 13.88
C ILE A 229 -12.07 7.79 12.53
N ALA A 230 -11.88 9.00 11.99
CA ALA A 230 -12.41 9.38 10.68
C ALA A 230 -11.65 8.75 9.49
N VAL A 231 -10.38 8.38 9.67
CA VAL A 231 -9.54 7.82 8.58
C VAL A 231 -10.16 6.60 7.89
N PRO A 232 -10.66 5.56 8.59
CA PRO A 232 -11.25 4.39 7.94
C PRO A 232 -12.47 4.74 7.09
N LEU A 233 -13.30 5.68 7.54
CA LEU A 233 -14.51 6.11 6.81
C LEU A 233 -14.16 6.75 5.46
N VAL A 234 -13.11 7.56 5.47
CA VAL A 234 -12.69 8.33 4.29
C VAL A 234 -11.76 7.51 3.39
N GLY A 235 -10.91 6.66 3.99
CA GLY A 235 -9.85 5.92 3.31
C GLY A 235 -10.28 4.60 2.69
N ALA A 236 -11.24 3.87 3.26
CA ALA A 236 -11.54 2.50 2.82
C ALA A 236 -11.92 2.41 1.34
N VAL A 237 -12.78 3.28 0.87
CA VAL A 237 -13.23 3.29 -0.54
C VAL A 237 -12.09 3.60 -1.52
N PRO A 238 -11.25 4.65 -1.33
CA PRO A 238 -10.08 4.92 -2.17
C PRO A 238 -9.13 3.73 -2.30
N PHE A 239 -8.83 3.01 -1.22
CA PHE A 239 -7.94 1.83 -1.27
C PHE A 239 -8.50 0.72 -2.17
N MET A 240 -9.81 0.45 -2.07
CA MET A 240 -10.46 -0.57 -2.90
C MET A 240 -10.48 -0.18 -4.38
N ILE A 241 -10.79 1.07 -4.69
CA ILE A 241 -10.82 1.57 -6.07
C ILE A 241 -9.42 1.58 -6.67
N ASP A 242 -8.38 1.92 -5.91
CA ASP A 242 -6.99 1.85 -6.35
C ASP A 242 -6.66 0.46 -6.88
N GLY A 243 -6.99 -0.61 -6.13
CA GLY A 243 -6.78 -1.98 -6.57
C GLY A 243 -7.52 -2.30 -7.88
N ILE A 244 -8.80 -1.92 -8.00
CA ILE A 244 -9.57 -2.12 -9.24
C ILE A 244 -8.90 -1.43 -10.43
N MET A 245 -8.44 -0.19 -10.27
CA MET A 245 -7.84 0.59 -11.34
C MET A 245 -6.45 0.05 -11.76
N ILE A 246 -5.66 -0.46 -10.80
CA ILE A 246 -4.37 -1.11 -11.10
C ILE A 246 -4.63 -2.40 -11.90
N GLY A 247 -5.54 -3.25 -11.45
CA GLY A 247 -5.90 -4.48 -12.16
C GLY A 247 -6.47 -4.22 -13.55
N ALA A 248 -7.22 -3.14 -13.73
CA ALA A 248 -7.72 -2.69 -15.02
C ALA A 248 -6.68 -1.95 -15.88
N THR A 249 -5.42 -1.82 -15.41
CA THR A 249 -4.33 -1.06 -16.07
C THR A 249 -4.66 0.41 -16.36
N ARG A 250 -5.55 1.03 -15.54
CA ARG A 250 -5.95 2.44 -15.68
C ARG A 250 -5.05 3.39 -14.86
N THR A 251 -3.75 3.18 -14.96
CA THR A 251 -2.73 3.84 -14.15
C THR A 251 -2.64 5.35 -14.35
N ARG A 252 -2.99 5.87 -15.54
CA ARG A 252 -3.05 7.32 -15.80
C ARG A 252 -4.08 8.03 -14.92
N ILE A 253 -5.25 7.41 -14.72
CA ILE A 253 -6.30 7.96 -13.87
C ILE A 253 -5.78 8.02 -12.43
N LEU A 254 -5.21 6.92 -11.94
CA LEU A 254 -4.62 6.84 -10.61
C LEU A 254 -3.55 7.92 -10.36
N ARG A 255 -2.61 8.08 -11.29
CA ARG A 255 -1.56 9.11 -11.20
C ARG A 255 -2.16 10.50 -11.07
N ASN A 256 -3.08 10.86 -11.98
CA ASN A 256 -3.66 12.20 -12.03
C ASN A 256 -4.48 12.50 -10.78
N THR A 257 -5.27 11.54 -10.30
CA THR A 257 -6.11 11.73 -9.10
C THR A 257 -5.28 11.90 -7.83
N VAL A 258 -4.19 11.16 -7.68
CA VAL A 258 -3.29 11.33 -6.53
C VAL A 258 -2.54 12.66 -6.60
N PHE A 259 -2.18 13.12 -7.80
CA PHE A 259 -1.58 14.44 -7.99
C PHE A 259 -2.54 15.57 -7.56
N TYR A 260 -3.81 15.52 -7.99
CA TYR A 260 -4.83 16.50 -7.56
C TYR A 260 -5.10 16.42 -6.05
N ALA A 261 -5.11 15.21 -5.49
CA ALA A 261 -5.27 15.00 -4.06
C ALA A 261 -4.11 15.57 -3.26
N LEU A 262 -2.86 15.42 -3.74
CA LEU A 262 -1.67 16.05 -3.12
C LEU A 262 -1.74 17.57 -3.18
N ALA A 263 -2.16 18.14 -4.30
CA ALA A 263 -2.36 19.58 -4.42
C ALA A 263 -3.42 20.11 -3.44
N ALA A 264 -4.56 19.41 -3.32
CA ALA A 264 -5.61 19.74 -2.35
C ALA A 264 -5.11 19.62 -0.90
N TYR A 265 -4.32 18.58 -0.59
CA TYR A 265 -3.68 18.38 0.70
C TYR A 265 -2.83 19.58 1.11
N LEU A 266 -1.91 19.99 0.23
CA LEU A 266 -1.02 21.12 0.51
C LEU A 266 -1.80 22.43 0.62
N ALA A 267 -2.77 22.66 -0.26
CA ALA A 267 -3.61 23.87 -0.21
C ALA A 267 -4.38 23.97 1.12
N VAL A 268 -5.02 22.90 1.56
CA VAL A 268 -5.77 22.87 2.83
C VAL A 268 -4.83 23.04 4.01
N PHE A 269 -3.66 22.39 4.01
CA PHE A 269 -2.67 22.55 5.07
C PHE A 269 -2.24 24.00 5.24
N TYR A 270 -1.78 24.65 4.16
CA TYR A 270 -1.30 26.02 4.25
C TYR A 270 -2.41 27.03 4.54
N ALA A 271 -3.64 26.77 4.09
CA ALA A 271 -4.78 27.65 4.36
C ALA A 271 -5.22 27.59 5.83
N LEU A 272 -5.21 26.40 6.46
CA LEU A 272 -5.77 26.21 7.80
C LEU A 272 -4.72 26.28 8.92
N THR A 273 -3.44 26.00 8.63
CA THR A 273 -2.38 25.96 9.66
C THR A 273 -2.30 27.23 10.51
N PRO A 274 -2.44 28.47 9.97
CA PRO A 274 -2.37 29.66 10.80
C PRO A 274 -3.49 29.77 11.86
N TRP A 275 -4.61 29.09 11.63
CA TRP A 275 -5.80 29.19 12.48
C TRP A 275 -5.92 28.07 13.50
N ILE A 276 -5.60 26.84 13.13
CA ILE A 276 -5.89 25.65 13.92
C ILE A 276 -4.67 24.74 14.17
N GLY A 277 -3.47 25.19 13.75
CA GLY A 277 -2.22 24.48 14.06
C GLY A 277 -2.20 23.02 13.58
N ASN A 278 -1.91 22.07 14.48
CA ASN A 278 -1.77 20.64 14.14
C ASN A 278 -3.09 19.98 13.64
N ASP A 279 -4.25 20.49 14.03
CA ASP A 279 -5.52 19.99 13.51
C ASP A 279 -5.63 20.22 11.98
N ALA A 280 -5.03 21.31 11.46
CA ALA A 280 -4.95 21.54 10.02
C ALA A 280 -4.22 20.42 9.27
N LEU A 281 -3.19 19.83 9.88
CA LEU A 281 -2.44 18.73 9.28
C LEU A 281 -3.30 17.47 9.14
N TRP A 282 -4.10 17.15 10.16
CA TRP A 282 -5.03 16.02 10.12
C TRP A 282 -6.18 16.24 9.14
N ILE A 283 -6.77 17.44 9.13
CA ILE A 283 -7.82 17.79 8.15
C ILE A 283 -7.27 17.70 6.73
N ALA A 284 -6.07 18.21 6.50
CA ALA A 284 -5.41 18.12 5.20
C ALA A 284 -5.16 16.65 4.81
N PHE A 285 -4.71 15.80 5.73
CA PHE A 285 -4.51 14.38 5.49
C PHE A 285 -5.83 13.64 5.16
N LEU A 286 -6.90 13.92 5.88
CA LEU A 286 -8.24 13.40 5.54
C LEU A 286 -8.71 13.92 4.17
N THR A 287 -8.43 15.19 3.85
CA THR A 287 -8.69 15.75 2.52
C THR A 287 -7.94 15.00 1.43
N PHE A 288 -6.68 14.64 1.67
CA PHE A 288 -5.90 13.83 0.74
C PHE A 288 -6.55 12.48 0.46
N LEU A 289 -6.98 11.77 1.52
CA LEU A 289 -7.66 10.47 1.38
C LEU A 289 -9.00 10.62 0.66
N PHE A 290 -9.80 11.61 1.05
CA PHE A 290 -11.10 11.89 0.42
C PHE A 290 -10.95 12.28 -1.05
N ALA A 291 -10.05 13.21 -1.35
CA ALA A 291 -9.82 13.70 -2.70
C ALA A 291 -9.37 12.57 -3.65
N ARG A 292 -8.53 11.63 -3.17
CA ARG A 292 -8.18 10.43 -3.96
C ARG A 292 -9.46 9.68 -4.41
N GLY A 293 -10.34 9.35 -3.50
CA GLY A 293 -11.60 8.66 -3.81
C GLY A 293 -12.52 9.49 -4.70
N PHE A 294 -12.69 10.76 -4.38
CA PHE A 294 -13.54 11.68 -5.13
C PHE A 294 -13.07 11.85 -6.58
N PHE A 295 -11.79 12.17 -6.78
CA PHE A 295 -11.25 12.33 -8.13
C PHE A 295 -11.22 11.01 -8.90
N LEU A 296 -10.98 9.87 -8.24
CA LEU A 296 -11.10 8.56 -8.88
C LEU A 296 -12.54 8.33 -9.37
N TYR A 297 -13.53 8.61 -8.55
CA TYR A 297 -14.93 8.48 -8.93
C TYR A 297 -15.29 9.37 -10.12
N VAL A 298 -14.88 10.62 -10.10
CA VAL A 298 -15.17 11.59 -11.17
C VAL A 298 -14.41 11.25 -12.46
N CYS A 299 -13.08 11.04 -12.37
CA CYS A 299 -12.23 10.80 -13.54
C CYS A 299 -12.47 9.42 -14.20
N SER A 300 -12.94 8.43 -13.44
CA SER A 300 -13.36 7.14 -14.01
C SER A 300 -14.73 7.17 -14.69
N GLY A 301 -15.36 8.35 -14.77
CA GLY A 301 -16.70 8.51 -15.30
C GLY A 301 -17.76 7.86 -14.41
N ARG A 302 -17.68 8.11 -13.09
CA ARG A 302 -18.54 7.56 -12.04
C ARG A 302 -18.44 6.03 -11.91
N LEU A 303 -17.22 5.51 -12.06
CA LEU A 303 -16.89 4.07 -12.04
C LEU A 303 -17.67 3.29 -13.13
N ASN A 304 -17.80 3.88 -14.30
CA ASN A 304 -18.48 3.22 -15.42
C ASN A 304 -17.68 2.00 -15.87
N VAL A 305 -18.26 0.83 -15.64
CA VAL A 305 -17.64 -0.48 -15.93
C VAL A 305 -17.30 -0.63 -17.42
N GLU A 306 -18.14 -0.11 -18.31
CA GLU A 306 -17.90 -0.16 -19.75
C GLU A 306 -16.67 0.66 -20.16
N ARG A 307 -16.45 1.81 -19.52
CA ARG A 307 -15.23 2.60 -19.70
C ARG A 307 -14.00 1.91 -19.11
N ILE A 308 -14.17 1.18 -18.00
CA ILE A 308 -13.07 0.42 -17.38
C ILE A 308 -12.65 -0.73 -18.30
N ILE A 309 -13.58 -1.47 -18.90
CA ILE A 309 -13.31 -2.60 -19.81
C ILE A 309 -12.91 -2.11 -21.21
N GLY A 310 -13.64 -1.14 -21.78
CA GLY A 310 -13.51 -0.76 -23.19
C GLY A 310 -12.18 -0.11 -23.60
N GLY A 311 -11.34 0.28 -22.64
CA GLY A 311 -10.13 1.04 -22.95
C GLY A 311 -10.47 2.41 -23.54
N SER A 312 -9.78 3.45 -23.14
CA SER A 312 -9.83 4.70 -23.87
C SER A 312 -9.26 4.45 -25.28
N LYS A 313 -10.13 4.39 -26.28
CA LYS A 313 -9.72 4.76 -27.65
C LYS A 313 -9.53 6.28 -27.62
N ASN A 314 -8.41 6.75 -27.03
CA ASN A 314 -7.79 8.07 -27.25
C ASN A 314 -6.44 8.08 -26.56
#